data_2e15caf3aa25e1386cd3a0f40cc1ee6d
#
_entry.id   2e15caf3aa25e1386cd3a0f40cc1ee6d
#
_cell.length_a   1.000
_cell.length_b   1.000
_cell.length_c   1.000
_cell.angle_alpha   90.00
_cell.angle_beta   90.00
_cell.angle_gamma   90.00
#
_symmetry.space_group_name_H-M   'P 1'
#
loop_
_entity.id
_entity.type
_entity.pdbx_description
1 polymer ?
#
loop_
_entity_poly.entity_id
_entity_poly.type
_entity_poly.pdbx_seq_one_letter_code
_entity_poly.pdbx_strand_id
1 'polypeptide(L)'
;LGDVYKRQVAVELPLYTSGETVSGEIQLEPLTAKKVDYVGVRVELLGQVELMFDRGQSSDFLAKRRELEGSGELLQKPKTYRFEFKDVDMPHESYNGLNARVKYFVRVTVVRSFASNAVQEVPFWLRNVSEPPAANSTIKMEVGIEDCLHIEFEYDKSKYHLADILAGSINFLLVRIKLKHMELEVKQRETTTSGVKGQNASSETQTIAKYEIMDGAPVKAERIPLRLFLKPYSQNLTPTYRNVCNKLDVKYFINLVLVDEEDRRYFKQQEIELYRDKFV
;
A
#
# COMPACT_ATOMS: atom_id res chain seq x y z
N LEU A 1 40.93 -6.24 12.72
CA LEU A 1 39.91 -5.37 12.07
C LEU A 1 39.53 -6.06 10.76
N GLY A 2 38.56 -6.95 10.80
CA GLY A 2 38.05 -7.67 9.64
C GLY A 2 36.62 -7.24 9.37
N ASP A 3 36.41 -6.64 8.21
CA ASP A 3 35.11 -6.30 7.67
C ASP A 3 34.31 -7.58 7.45
N VAL A 4 33.29 -7.78 8.30
CA VAL A 4 32.28 -8.81 8.08
C VAL A 4 31.29 -8.25 7.08
N TYR A 5 31.52 -8.53 5.80
CA TYR A 5 30.49 -8.36 4.76
C TYR A 5 29.32 -9.31 5.07
N LYS A 6 28.26 -8.77 5.65
CA LYS A 6 26.97 -9.47 5.65
C LYS A 6 26.50 -9.57 4.21
N ARG A 7 26.64 -10.72 3.59
CA ARG A 7 25.91 -11.06 2.37
C ARG A 7 24.42 -10.91 2.69
N GLN A 8 23.79 -9.87 2.18
CA GLN A 8 22.33 -9.82 2.11
C GLN A 8 21.91 -10.86 1.08
N VAL A 9 21.60 -12.06 1.54
CA VAL A 9 20.77 -12.99 0.77
C VAL A 9 19.39 -12.32 0.77
N ALA A 10 18.85 -12.08 -0.41
CA ALA A 10 17.46 -11.63 -0.54
C ALA A 10 16.57 -12.74 0.05
N VAL A 11 16.18 -12.58 1.30
CA VAL A 11 15.26 -13.50 1.96
C VAL A 11 13.88 -13.13 1.46
N GLU A 12 13.26 -14.02 0.71
CA GLU A 12 11.86 -13.89 0.33
C GLU A 12 11.03 -13.89 1.62
N LEU A 13 10.30 -12.80 1.86
CA LEU A 13 9.48 -12.67 3.06
C LEU A 13 8.29 -13.62 2.98
N PRO A 14 7.92 -14.31 4.07
CA PRO A 14 6.68 -15.08 4.12
C PRO A 14 5.48 -14.19 3.77
N LEU A 15 4.55 -14.74 3.00
CA LEU A 15 3.32 -14.07 2.58
C LEU A 15 2.14 -14.66 3.35
N TYR A 16 1.35 -13.78 3.98
CA TYR A 16 0.13 -14.12 4.70
C TYR A 16 -1.07 -13.34 4.18
N THR A 17 -2.26 -13.83 4.48
CA THR A 17 -3.54 -13.13 4.32
C THR A 17 -4.19 -12.90 5.69
N SER A 18 -5.11 -11.92 5.78
CA SER A 18 -5.85 -11.68 7.03
C SER A 18 -6.65 -12.92 7.45
N GLY A 19 -6.65 -13.22 8.73
CA GLY A 19 -7.29 -14.41 9.29
C GLY A 19 -6.43 -15.67 9.27
N GLU A 20 -5.31 -15.70 8.55
CA GLU A 20 -4.38 -16.83 8.61
C GLU A 20 -3.66 -16.91 9.96
N THR A 21 -3.34 -18.14 10.36
CA THR A 21 -2.58 -18.39 11.58
C THR A 21 -1.10 -18.04 11.37
N VAL A 22 -0.60 -17.09 12.13
CA VAL A 22 0.83 -16.78 12.17
C VAL A 22 1.48 -17.61 13.27
N SER A 23 2.33 -18.56 12.90
CA SER A 23 2.97 -19.49 13.84
C SER A 23 4.45 -19.67 13.54
N GLY A 24 5.19 -20.14 14.53
CA GLY A 24 6.62 -20.40 14.37
C GLY A 24 7.25 -21.06 15.57
N GLU A 25 8.55 -21.28 15.44
CA GLU A 25 9.40 -21.82 16.48
C GLU A 25 10.52 -20.82 16.80
N ILE A 26 10.78 -20.62 18.08
CA ILE A 26 11.79 -19.71 18.61
C ILE A 26 12.84 -20.55 19.31
N GLN A 27 14.08 -20.45 18.87
CA GLN A 27 15.20 -21.10 19.49
C GLN A 27 16.08 -20.06 20.18
N LEU A 28 16.20 -20.17 21.51
CA LEU A 28 17.11 -19.33 22.29
C LEU A 28 18.41 -20.08 22.52
N GLU A 29 19.49 -19.53 21.99
CA GLU A 29 20.82 -20.08 22.14
C GLU A 29 21.74 -19.12 22.94
N PRO A 30 22.50 -19.59 23.94
CA PRO A 30 23.48 -18.76 24.60
C PRO A 30 24.66 -18.50 23.66
N LEU A 31 24.98 -17.22 23.42
CA LEU A 31 26.16 -16.85 22.62
C LEU A 31 27.49 -17.09 23.31
N THR A 32 27.48 -17.33 24.61
CA THR A 32 28.67 -17.55 25.43
C THR A 32 28.41 -18.70 26.41
N ALA A 33 29.46 -19.29 26.93
CA ALA A 33 29.36 -20.32 27.97
C ALA A 33 28.86 -19.79 29.34
N LYS A 34 28.59 -18.47 29.45
CA LYS A 34 28.08 -17.87 30.67
C LYS A 34 26.57 -18.02 30.76
N LYS A 35 26.10 -18.30 31.97
CA LYS A 35 24.69 -18.31 32.32
C LYS A 35 24.04 -16.94 32.01
N VAL A 36 22.87 -16.95 31.41
CA VAL A 36 22.07 -15.75 31.18
C VAL A 36 20.74 -15.87 31.94
N ASP A 37 20.56 -15.00 32.91
CA ASP A 37 19.32 -14.92 33.68
C ASP A 37 18.31 -13.94 32.95
N TYR A 38 17.05 -14.31 32.90
CA TYR A 38 16.00 -13.48 32.32
C TYR A 38 14.72 -13.48 33.19
N VAL A 39 13.93 -12.43 33.06
CA VAL A 39 12.66 -12.22 33.77
C VAL A 39 11.48 -12.78 32.98
N GLY A 40 11.62 -12.89 31.69
CA GLY A 40 10.57 -13.43 30.82
C GLY A 40 10.99 -13.54 29.37
N VAL A 41 10.30 -14.40 28.64
CA VAL A 41 10.39 -14.54 27.19
C VAL A 41 8.98 -14.28 26.62
N ARG A 42 8.87 -13.33 25.71
CA ARG A 42 7.60 -12.98 25.08
C ARG A 42 7.70 -12.93 23.57
N VAL A 43 6.58 -13.21 22.93
CA VAL A 43 6.40 -13.05 21.48
C VAL A 43 5.24 -12.07 21.23
N GLU A 44 5.42 -11.21 20.25
CA GLU A 44 4.45 -10.20 19.86
C GLU A 44 4.25 -10.24 18.34
N LEU A 45 3.01 -10.20 17.89
CA LEU A 45 2.63 -9.98 16.50
C LEU A 45 2.22 -8.51 16.36
N LEU A 46 2.93 -7.77 15.55
CA LEU A 46 2.79 -6.32 15.42
C LEU A 46 2.48 -5.91 13.98
N GLY A 47 1.56 -4.95 13.84
CA GLY A 47 1.30 -4.23 12.61
C GLY A 47 1.50 -2.73 12.85
N GLN A 48 2.33 -2.07 12.04
CA GLN A 48 2.77 -0.69 12.25
C GLN A 48 2.68 0.14 10.99
N VAL A 49 2.33 1.43 11.15
CA VAL A 49 2.60 2.48 10.17
C VAL A 49 3.84 3.24 10.59
N GLU A 50 4.79 3.35 9.68
CA GLU A 50 6.03 4.12 9.84
C GLU A 50 6.06 5.24 8.82
N LEU A 51 6.32 6.48 9.27
CA LEU A 51 6.53 7.64 8.41
C LEU A 51 8.03 7.88 8.21
N MET A 52 8.48 8.01 6.94
CA MET A 52 9.91 8.08 6.61
C MET A 52 10.60 9.34 7.13
N PHE A 53 9.86 10.46 7.23
CA PHE A 53 10.38 11.74 7.71
C PHE A 53 10.35 11.88 9.24
N ASP A 54 9.60 11.01 9.93
CA ASP A 54 9.45 11.04 11.38
C ASP A 54 10.27 9.88 11.99
N ARG A 55 11.59 10.01 11.92
CA ARG A 55 12.54 8.96 12.29
C ARG A 55 12.29 8.45 13.70
N GLY A 56 11.87 7.18 13.79
CA GLY A 56 11.66 6.46 15.04
C GLY A 56 10.24 6.52 15.60
N GLN A 57 9.30 7.21 14.96
CA GLN A 57 7.89 7.16 15.34
C GLN A 57 7.12 6.20 14.43
N SER A 58 6.85 5.02 14.93
CA SER A 58 5.88 4.10 14.37
C SER A 58 4.60 4.14 15.20
N SER A 59 3.46 3.88 14.55
CA SER A 59 2.18 3.74 15.21
C SER A 59 1.66 2.35 15.01
N ASP A 60 1.41 1.68 16.14
CA ASP A 60 0.86 0.33 16.14
C ASP A 60 -0.64 0.39 15.91
N PHE A 61 -1.14 -0.33 14.91
CA PHE A 61 -2.57 -0.58 14.69
C PHE A 61 -2.95 -2.02 15.07
N LEU A 62 -1.96 -2.89 15.21
CA LEU A 62 -2.12 -4.26 15.68
C LEU A 62 -1.02 -4.56 16.68
N ALA A 63 -1.40 -5.09 17.86
CA ALA A 63 -0.48 -5.62 18.85
C ALA A 63 -1.14 -6.81 19.55
N LYS A 64 -0.65 -8.02 19.28
CA LYS A 64 -1.02 -9.25 19.99
C LYS A 64 0.21 -9.77 20.71
N ARG A 65 0.07 -10.04 21.99
CA ARG A 65 1.20 -10.46 22.85
C ARG A 65 0.91 -11.79 23.51
N ARG A 66 1.94 -12.61 23.63
CA ARG A 66 1.92 -13.86 24.39
C ARG A 66 3.21 -14.01 25.17
N GLU A 67 3.08 -14.32 26.47
CA GLU A 67 4.21 -14.74 27.30
C GLU A 67 4.46 -16.24 27.07
N LEU A 68 5.72 -16.58 26.81
CA LEU A 68 6.14 -17.96 26.54
C LEU A 68 6.71 -18.61 27.79
N GLU A 69 7.50 -17.86 28.56
CA GLU A 69 8.08 -18.29 29.81
C GLU A 69 8.26 -17.09 30.75
N GLY A 70 8.10 -17.31 32.03
CA GLY A 70 8.42 -16.33 33.08
C GLY A 70 9.93 -16.24 33.36
N SER A 71 10.27 -15.94 34.62
CA SER A 71 11.68 -15.89 35.04
C SER A 71 12.36 -17.24 34.89
N GLY A 72 13.57 -17.22 34.38
CA GLY A 72 14.34 -18.42 34.13
C GLY A 72 15.81 -18.13 33.83
N GLU A 73 16.51 -19.20 33.47
CA GLU A 73 17.91 -19.14 33.11
C GLU A 73 18.17 -19.90 31.79
N LEU A 74 19.10 -19.39 31.02
CA LEU A 74 19.64 -20.04 29.84
C LEU A 74 21.06 -20.47 30.13
N LEU A 75 21.23 -21.77 30.16
CA LEU A 75 22.53 -22.42 30.34
C LEU A 75 23.13 -22.79 28.97
N GLN A 76 23.92 -23.85 28.91
CA GLN A 76 24.59 -24.29 27.69
C GLN A 76 23.64 -24.93 26.64
N LYS A 77 22.44 -25.35 27.04
CA LYS A 77 21.48 -26.01 26.15
C LYS A 77 20.51 -24.99 25.58
N PRO A 78 20.20 -25.04 24.26
CA PRO A 78 19.20 -24.21 23.68
C PRO A 78 17.82 -24.54 24.25
N LYS A 79 16.95 -23.50 24.34
CA LYS A 79 15.52 -23.63 24.67
C LYS A 79 14.69 -23.33 23.44
N THR A 80 13.69 -24.15 23.21
CA THR A 80 12.78 -24.01 22.06
C THR A 80 11.36 -23.75 22.52
N TYR A 81 10.70 -22.76 21.93
CA TYR A 81 9.30 -22.40 22.17
C TYR A 81 8.53 -22.40 20.88
N ARG A 82 7.28 -22.89 20.91
CA ARG A 82 6.35 -22.77 19.81
C ARG A 82 5.30 -21.71 20.12
N PHE A 83 4.94 -20.93 19.12
CA PHE A 83 3.90 -19.94 19.24
C PHE A 83 2.94 -20.02 18.05
N GLU A 84 1.71 -19.55 18.28
CA GLU A 84 0.71 -19.37 17.25
C GLU A 84 -0.20 -18.19 17.61
N PHE A 85 -0.57 -17.39 16.61
CA PHE A 85 -1.60 -16.38 16.67
C PHE A 85 -2.67 -16.76 15.65
N LYS A 86 -3.83 -17.20 16.14
CA LYS A 86 -4.97 -17.64 15.33
C LYS A 86 -5.95 -16.50 15.11
N ASP A 87 -6.62 -16.52 13.95
CA ASP A 87 -7.75 -15.65 13.62
C ASP A 87 -7.46 -14.17 13.89
N VAL A 88 -6.26 -13.72 13.57
CA VAL A 88 -5.88 -12.32 13.76
C VAL A 88 -6.38 -11.50 12.57
N ASP A 89 -7.25 -10.54 12.87
CA ASP A 89 -7.65 -9.54 11.90
C ASP A 89 -6.47 -8.60 11.61
N MET A 90 -6.01 -8.63 10.35
CA MET A 90 -4.93 -7.80 9.82
C MET A 90 -5.51 -6.93 8.69
N PRO A 91 -6.10 -5.77 9.01
CA PRO A 91 -7.00 -5.05 8.09
C PRO A 91 -6.30 -4.39 6.90
N HIS A 92 -5.00 -4.12 7.01
CA HIS A 92 -4.26 -3.38 5.98
C HIS A 92 -3.21 -4.26 5.34
N GLU A 93 -3.09 -4.24 4.00
CA GLU A 93 -1.96 -4.89 3.33
C GLU A 93 -0.63 -4.24 3.71
N SER A 94 0.46 -4.99 3.56
CA SER A 94 1.80 -4.42 3.63
C SER A 94 2.01 -3.42 2.50
N TYR A 95 2.63 -2.28 2.80
CA TYR A 95 2.82 -1.18 1.88
C TYR A 95 4.21 -0.56 2.01
N ASN A 96 4.87 -0.34 0.89
CA ASN A 96 6.09 0.45 0.80
C ASN A 96 5.84 1.63 -0.14
N GLY A 97 5.56 2.79 0.44
CA GLY A 97 5.33 4.03 -0.28
C GLY A 97 6.54 4.94 -0.34
N LEU A 98 6.30 6.17 -0.80
CA LEU A 98 7.32 7.22 -0.87
C LEU A 98 7.68 7.74 0.52
N ASN A 99 6.68 8.02 1.35
CA ASN A 99 6.84 8.65 2.66
C ASN A 99 6.32 7.78 3.82
N ALA A 100 5.69 6.63 3.53
CA ALA A 100 5.12 5.75 4.54
C ALA A 100 5.32 4.27 4.23
N ARG A 101 5.33 3.46 5.30
CA ARG A 101 5.31 1.99 5.23
C ARG A 101 4.23 1.44 6.14
N VAL A 102 3.56 0.39 5.68
CA VAL A 102 2.73 -0.49 6.52
C VAL A 102 3.45 -1.83 6.59
N LYS A 103 3.87 -2.21 7.80
CA LYS A 103 4.69 -3.40 8.01
C LYS A 103 4.11 -4.30 9.09
N TYR A 104 4.31 -5.61 8.91
CA TYR A 104 4.00 -6.64 9.89
C TYR A 104 5.25 -7.42 10.25
N PHE A 105 5.37 -7.80 11.50
CA PHE A 105 6.48 -8.61 11.98
C PHE A 105 6.14 -9.31 13.29
N VAL A 106 6.83 -10.40 13.53
CA VAL A 106 6.86 -11.08 14.82
C VAL A 106 8.09 -10.59 15.58
N ARG A 107 7.89 -10.08 16.79
CA ARG A 107 8.95 -9.65 17.69
C ARG A 107 9.06 -10.62 18.85
N VAL A 108 10.27 -11.14 19.07
CA VAL A 108 10.63 -11.93 20.25
C VAL A 108 11.48 -11.08 21.16
N THR A 109 11.12 -11.03 22.42
CA THR A 109 11.86 -10.26 23.44
C THR A 109 12.23 -11.18 24.61
N VAL A 110 13.50 -11.29 24.91
CA VAL A 110 14.01 -11.85 26.15
C VAL A 110 14.28 -10.70 27.12
N VAL A 111 13.45 -10.59 28.14
CA VAL A 111 13.52 -9.51 29.16
C VAL A 111 14.59 -9.89 30.18
N ARG A 112 15.58 -9.03 30.40
CA ARG A 112 16.67 -9.24 31.34
C ARG A 112 16.64 -8.23 32.48
N SER A 113 17.02 -8.65 33.71
CA SER A 113 16.96 -7.80 34.88
C SER A 113 18.06 -6.73 34.94
N PHE A 114 19.27 -7.07 34.55
CA PHE A 114 20.47 -6.24 34.74
C PHE A 114 21.20 -5.92 33.41
N ALA A 115 20.56 -6.18 32.28
CA ALA A 115 21.13 -5.91 30.98
C ALA A 115 20.01 -5.48 30.01
N SER A 116 20.39 -4.91 28.86
CA SER A 116 19.41 -4.59 27.80
C SER A 116 18.72 -5.87 27.32
N ASN A 117 17.41 -5.75 27.01
CA ASN A 117 16.63 -6.85 26.45
C ASN A 117 17.26 -7.35 25.16
N ALA A 118 17.19 -8.65 24.91
CA ALA A 118 17.50 -9.20 23.60
C ALA A 118 16.21 -9.20 22.79
N VAL A 119 16.25 -8.56 21.60
CA VAL A 119 15.09 -8.41 20.71
C VAL A 119 15.46 -8.91 19.33
N GLN A 120 14.57 -9.74 18.76
CA GLN A 120 14.66 -10.19 17.37
C GLN A 120 13.31 -9.93 16.70
N GLU A 121 13.34 -9.36 15.50
CA GLU A 121 12.17 -9.11 14.67
C GLU A 121 12.29 -9.93 13.39
N VAL A 122 11.17 -10.56 13.00
CA VAL A 122 11.04 -11.32 11.76
C VAL A 122 9.88 -10.72 10.97
N PRO A 123 10.16 -9.96 9.92
CA PRO A 123 9.12 -9.35 9.10
C PRO A 123 8.45 -10.38 8.20
N PHE A 124 7.20 -10.10 7.81
CA PHE A 124 6.47 -10.83 6.79
C PHE A 124 5.63 -9.86 5.95
N TRP A 125 5.17 -10.34 4.81
CA TRP A 125 4.32 -9.56 3.91
C TRP A 125 2.87 -10.00 4.05
N LEU A 126 1.95 -9.04 4.05
CA LEU A 126 0.51 -9.28 4.08
C LEU A 126 -0.15 -8.80 2.80
N ARG A 127 -1.02 -9.62 2.23
CA ARG A 127 -1.95 -9.26 1.16
C ARG A 127 -3.37 -9.64 1.56
N ASN A 128 -4.31 -8.74 1.34
CA ASN A 128 -5.72 -8.96 1.64
C ASN A 128 -6.51 -9.10 0.35
N VAL A 129 -7.23 -10.19 0.24
CA VAL A 129 -8.16 -10.41 -0.87
C VAL A 129 -9.53 -9.88 -0.48
N SER A 130 -10.10 -9.05 -1.33
CA SER A 130 -11.47 -8.55 -1.18
C SER A 130 -12.39 -9.23 -2.18
N GLU A 131 -13.63 -9.46 -1.78
CA GLU A 131 -14.65 -9.86 -2.75
C GLU A 131 -15.00 -8.69 -3.67
N PRO A 132 -15.37 -8.96 -4.93
CA PRO A 132 -15.87 -7.93 -5.82
C PRO A 132 -17.05 -7.18 -5.18
N PRO A 133 -17.14 -5.85 -5.34
CA PRO A 133 -18.21 -5.08 -4.74
C PRO A 133 -19.56 -5.52 -5.31
N ALA A 134 -20.55 -5.72 -4.44
CA ALA A 134 -21.91 -6.14 -4.82
C ALA A 134 -22.60 -5.15 -5.77
N ALA A 135 -22.25 -3.86 -5.67
CA ALA A 135 -22.68 -2.80 -6.58
C ALA A 135 -21.47 -1.94 -6.99
N ASN A 136 -21.37 -1.67 -8.28
CA ASN A 136 -20.30 -0.84 -8.82
C ASN A 136 -20.94 0.18 -9.78
N SER A 137 -20.85 1.45 -9.43
CA SER A 137 -21.49 2.53 -10.19
C SER A 137 -20.62 3.01 -11.32
N THR A 138 -21.25 3.31 -12.46
CA THR A 138 -20.61 4.04 -13.54
C THR A 138 -20.27 5.45 -13.09
N ILE A 139 -19.17 5.97 -13.61
CA ILE A 139 -18.76 7.37 -13.40
C ILE A 139 -19.11 8.14 -14.67
N LYS A 140 -19.90 9.20 -14.53
CA LYS A 140 -20.21 10.13 -15.61
C LYS A 140 -19.73 11.52 -15.23
N MET A 141 -19.03 12.16 -16.14
CA MET A 141 -18.47 13.49 -15.93
C MET A 141 -18.50 14.32 -17.20
N GLU A 142 -18.50 15.64 -16.98
CA GLU A 142 -18.43 16.62 -18.05
C GLU A 142 -17.20 17.52 -17.85
N VAL A 143 -16.57 17.89 -18.93
CA VAL A 143 -15.56 18.96 -19.01
C VAL A 143 -15.99 19.95 -20.05
N GLY A 144 -16.09 21.20 -19.65
CA GLY A 144 -16.39 22.30 -20.52
C GLY A 144 -15.35 23.41 -20.42
N ILE A 145 -15.02 24.02 -21.56
CA ILE A 145 -14.38 25.32 -21.67
C ILE A 145 -15.41 26.19 -22.39
N GLU A 146 -15.80 27.29 -21.75
CA GLU A 146 -16.85 28.15 -22.26
C GLU A 146 -16.75 28.37 -23.78
N ASP A 147 -17.85 28.04 -24.50
CA ASP A 147 -17.99 28.17 -25.94
C ASP A 147 -16.94 27.48 -26.84
N CYS A 148 -15.99 26.76 -26.29
CA CYS A 148 -14.85 26.18 -27.02
C CYS A 148 -14.82 24.66 -27.03
N LEU A 149 -15.13 24.02 -25.91
CA LEU A 149 -15.04 22.57 -25.76
C LEU A 149 -16.10 22.08 -24.78
N HIS A 150 -16.84 21.04 -25.15
CA HIS A 150 -17.73 20.31 -24.24
C HIS A 150 -17.57 18.81 -24.48
N ILE A 151 -17.13 18.08 -23.45
CA ILE A 151 -16.88 16.65 -23.49
C ILE A 151 -17.62 15.98 -22.35
N GLU A 152 -18.33 14.91 -22.67
CA GLU A 152 -18.83 13.96 -21.69
C GLU A 152 -17.93 12.73 -21.69
N PHE A 153 -17.60 12.22 -20.51
CA PHE A 153 -16.92 10.94 -20.41
C PHE A 153 -17.55 10.06 -19.34
N GLU A 154 -17.54 8.79 -19.66
CA GLU A 154 -18.14 7.75 -18.86
C GLU A 154 -17.13 6.64 -18.63
N TYR A 155 -16.97 6.22 -17.38
CA TYR A 155 -16.24 5.01 -17.01
C TYR A 155 -17.24 3.98 -16.51
N ASP A 156 -16.98 2.71 -16.86
CA ASP A 156 -17.89 1.59 -16.57
C ASP A 156 -18.04 1.30 -15.07
N LYS A 157 -17.02 1.65 -14.26
CA LYS A 157 -16.96 1.35 -12.85
C LYS A 157 -16.31 2.50 -12.05
N SER A 158 -16.55 2.51 -10.74
CA SER A 158 -15.85 3.35 -9.76
C SER A 158 -14.83 2.57 -8.93
N LYS A 159 -14.94 1.22 -8.94
CA LYS A 159 -14.05 0.31 -8.21
C LYS A 159 -13.51 -0.75 -9.15
N TYR A 160 -12.19 -0.91 -9.15
CA TYR A 160 -11.48 -1.83 -10.03
C TYR A 160 -10.57 -2.75 -9.22
N HIS A 161 -10.45 -4.01 -9.63
CA HIS A 161 -9.38 -4.85 -9.09
C HIS A 161 -8.04 -4.51 -9.76
N LEU A 162 -6.93 -4.82 -9.10
CA LEU A 162 -5.59 -4.38 -9.51
C LEU A 162 -5.16 -4.82 -10.92
N ALA A 163 -5.78 -5.84 -11.49
CA ALA A 163 -5.52 -6.31 -12.86
C ALA A 163 -6.73 -6.15 -13.79
N ASP A 164 -7.69 -5.29 -13.43
CA ASP A 164 -8.91 -5.02 -14.21
C ASP A 164 -8.61 -4.23 -15.49
N ILE A 165 -9.65 -4.06 -16.28
CA ILE A 165 -9.67 -3.19 -17.46
C ILE A 165 -10.51 -1.97 -17.10
N LEU A 166 -9.89 -0.79 -17.17
CA LEU A 166 -10.57 0.47 -17.06
C LEU A 166 -11.17 0.76 -18.44
N ALA A 167 -12.49 0.61 -18.55
CA ALA A 167 -13.23 0.80 -19.78
C ALA A 167 -14.14 2.02 -19.69
N GLY A 168 -14.38 2.65 -20.82
CA GLY A 168 -15.22 3.84 -20.88
C GLY A 168 -15.34 4.42 -22.27
N SER A 169 -15.86 5.62 -22.35
CA SER A 169 -15.93 6.37 -23.60
C SER A 169 -15.91 7.88 -23.36
N ILE A 170 -15.41 8.60 -24.36
CA ILE A 170 -15.41 10.06 -24.41
C ILE A 170 -16.31 10.49 -25.58
N ASN A 171 -17.26 11.38 -25.33
CA ASN A 171 -18.15 11.96 -26.33
C ASN A 171 -17.82 13.44 -26.47
N PHE A 172 -17.53 13.89 -27.69
CA PHE A 172 -17.26 15.29 -28.01
C PHE A 172 -18.52 16.00 -28.44
N LEU A 173 -19.14 16.77 -27.56
CA LEU A 173 -20.40 17.50 -27.85
C LEU A 173 -20.14 18.82 -28.55
N LEU A 174 -19.08 19.53 -28.18
CA LEU A 174 -18.63 20.77 -28.79
C LEU A 174 -17.11 20.75 -28.91
N VAL A 175 -16.58 21.03 -30.11
CA VAL A 175 -15.15 21.16 -30.36
C VAL A 175 -14.93 22.36 -31.28
N ARG A 176 -14.43 23.45 -30.70
CA ARG A 176 -14.05 24.67 -31.44
C ARG A 176 -12.55 25.00 -31.26
N ILE A 177 -11.86 24.32 -30.29
CA ILE A 177 -10.41 24.38 -30.14
C ILE A 177 -9.79 23.19 -30.87
N LYS A 178 -8.60 23.39 -31.38
CA LYS A 178 -7.84 22.30 -32.01
C LYS A 178 -7.05 21.56 -30.94
N LEU A 179 -7.48 20.35 -30.63
CA LEU A 179 -6.76 19.44 -29.76
C LEU A 179 -5.63 18.76 -30.54
N LYS A 180 -4.46 18.66 -29.93
CA LYS A 180 -3.27 18.00 -30.46
C LYS A 180 -3.29 16.51 -30.11
N HIS A 181 -3.51 16.20 -28.83
CA HIS A 181 -3.64 14.83 -28.35
C HIS A 181 -4.39 14.74 -27.03
N MET A 182 -4.80 13.53 -26.66
CA MET A 182 -5.40 13.21 -25.37
C MET A 182 -4.68 12.04 -24.70
N GLU A 183 -4.56 12.14 -23.40
CA GLU A 183 -3.91 11.14 -22.55
C GLU A 183 -4.81 10.75 -21.39
N LEU A 184 -4.74 9.47 -21.02
CA LEU A 184 -5.32 8.95 -19.78
C LEU A 184 -4.18 8.56 -18.84
N GLU A 185 -4.23 9.08 -17.62
CA GLU A 185 -3.24 8.76 -16.61
C GLU A 185 -3.92 8.11 -15.40
N VAL A 186 -3.25 7.12 -14.80
CA VAL A 186 -3.59 6.62 -13.48
C VAL A 186 -2.59 7.21 -12.50
N LYS A 187 -3.10 7.97 -11.54
CA LYS A 187 -2.29 8.63 -10.51
C LYS A 187 -2.55 8.00 -9.16
N GLN A 188 -1.47 7.75 -8.42
CA GLN A 188 -1.50 7.39 -7.02
C GLN A 188 -1.16 8.63 -6.19
N ARG A 189 -1.98 8.92 -5.20
CA ARG A 189 -1.72 9.96 -4.21
C ARG A 189 -1.52 9.34 -2.84
N GLU A 190 -0.33 9.48 -2.31
CA GLU A 190 0.00 9.13 -0.94
C GLU A 190 -0.14 10.39 -0.08
N THR A 191 -0.98 10.32 0.93
CA THR A 191 -1.14 11.41 1.92
C THR A 191 -0.70 10.89 3.28
N THR A 192 0.29 11.57 3.86
CA THR A 192 0.81 11.25 5.19
C THR A 192 0.46 12.38 6.15
N THR A 193 0.09 12.00 7.37
CA THR A 193 -0.31 12.95 8.40
C THR A 193 0.54 12.73 9.65
N SER A 194 1.19 13.79 10.13
CA SER A 194 2.03 13.78 11.33
C SER A 194 1.66 14.88 12.32
N GLY A 195 2.27 14.82 13.50
CA GLY A 195 2.07 15.80 14.56
C GLY A 195 0.87 15.52 15.45
N VAL A 196 0.74 16.32 16.50
CA VAL A 196 -0.37 16.22 17.46
C VAL A 196 -1.66 16.65 16.74
N LYS A 197 -2.67 15.78 16.71
CA LYS A 197 -3.96 16.00 16.04
C LYS A 197 -3.88 16.18 14.51
N GLY A 198 -2.86 15.63 13.82
CA GLY A 198 -2.82 15.67 12.36
C GLY A 198 -2.53 17.04 11.77
N GLN A 199 -1.80 17.88 12.46
CA GLN A 199 -1.56 19.28 12.05
C GLN A 199 -0.70 19.40 10.78
N ASN A 200 0.12 18.40 10.46
CA ASN A 200 1.01 18.41 9.29
C ASN A 200 0.59 17.29 8.32
N ALA A 201 -0.12 17.64 7.28
CA ALA A 201 -0.43 16.75 6.18
C ALA A 201 0.49 17.03 4.97
N SER A 202 1.09 16.00 4.42
CA SER A 202 1.86 16.04 3.18
C SER A 202 1.26 15.10 2.18
N SER A 203 1.15 15.51 0.92
CA SER A 203 0.63 14.68 -0.15
C SER A 203 1.59 14.63 -1.32
N GLU A 204 1.96 13.42 -1.72
CA GLU A 204 2.77 13.15 -2.90
C GLU A 204 1.93 12.42 -3.95
N THR A 205 2.06 12.83 -5.20
CA THR A 205 1.33 12.23 -6.31
C THR A 205 2.30 11.73 -7.36
N GLN A 206 2.17 10.46 -7.73
CA GLN A 206 2.94 9.85 -8.82
C GLN A 206 2.02 9.31 -9.91
N THR A 207 2.47 9.38 -11.16
CA THR A 207 1.78 8.78 -12.30
C THR A 207 2.25 7.33 -12.44
N ILE A 208 1.33 6.38 -12.26
CA ILE A 208 1.60 4.94 -12.35
C ILE A 208 1.50 4.45 -13.79
N ALA A 209 0.50 4.94 -14.52
CA ALA A 209 0.28 4.60 -15.91
C ALA A 209 -0.07 5.84 -16.71
N LYS A 210 0.39 5.88 -17.95
CA LYS A 210 0.08 6.91 -18.91
C LYS A 210 -0.20 6.25 -20.27
N TYR A 211 -1.32 6.60 -20.87
CA TYR A 211 -1.76 6.03 -22.13
C TYR A 211 -2.31 7.14 -23.03
N GLU A 212 -1.76 7.25 -24.23
CA GLU A 212 -2.28 8.15 -25.25
C GLU A 212 -3.53 7.54 -25.87
N ILE A 213 -4.64 8.28 -25.79
CA ILE A 213 -5.96 7.84 -26.28
C ILE A 213 -6.14 8.23 -27.73
N MET A 214 -5.69 9.42 -28.07
CA MET A 214 -5.91 10.04 -29.37
C MET A 214 -4.74 10.95 -29.72
N ASP A 215 -4.28 10.84 -30.96
CA ASP A 215 -3.37 11.76 -31.63
C ASP A 215 -4.16 12.51 -32.73
N GLY A 216 -4.18 13.84 -32.67
CA GLY A 216 -4.94 14.70 -33.56
C GLY A 216 -6.21 15.27 -32.96
N ALA A 217 -6.98 16.00 -33.79
CA ALA A 217 -8.16 16.73 -33.39
C ALA A 217 -9.46 15.92 -33.58
N PRO A 218 -10.25 15.73 -32.53
CA PRO A 218 -11.56 15.08 -32.63
C PRO A 218 -12.57 16.00 -33.38
N VAL A 219 -13.60 15.40 -33.93
CA VAL A 219 -14.70 16.13 -34.51
C VAL A 219 -15.91 16.14 -33.58
N LYS A 220 -16.81 17.11 -33.80
CA LYS A 220 -18.08 17.18 -33.08
C LYS A 220 -18.88 15.89 -33.26
N ALA A 221 -19.48 15.39 -32.18
CA ALA A 221 -20.23 14.15 -32.07
C ALA A 221 -19.36 12.86 -32.22
N GLU A 222 -18.04 12.96 -32.22
CA GLU A 222 -17.16 11.80 -32.16
C GLU A 222 -17.22 11.14 -30.80
N ARG A 223 -17.19 9.80 -30.81
CA ARG A 223 -17.11 8.97 -29.60
C ARG A 223 -15.87 8.10 -29.64
N ILE A 224 -14.99 8.29 -28.67
CA ILE A 224 -13.74 7.54 -28.54
C ILE A 224 -13.89 6.53 -27.41
N PRO A 225 -13.75 5.22 -27.67
CA PRO A 225 -13.73 4.20 -26.65
C PRO A 225 -12.43 4.22 -25.88
N LEU A 226 -12.50 4.00 -24.55
CA LEU A 226 -11.35 3.90 -23.66
C LEU A 226 -11.17 2.46 -23.18
N ARG A 227 -9.91 1.98 -23.20
CA ARG A 227 -9.52 0.72 -22.58
C ARG A 227 -8.10 0.83 -22.06
N LEU A 228 -7.94 0.85 -20.75
CA LEU A 228 -6.64 0.80 -20.10
C LEU A 228 -6.55 -0.47 -19.25
N PHE A 229 -5.59 -1.33 -19.56
CA PHE A 229 -5.32 -2.55 -18.82
C PHE A 229 -4.46 -2.23 -17.60
N LEU A 230 -4.96 -2.50 -16.39
CA LEU A 230 -4.22 -2.28 -15.14
C LEU A 230 -3.21 -3.39 -14.85
N LYS A 231 -3.42 -4.59 -15.39
CA LYS A 231 -2.57 -5.77 -15.15
C LYS A 231 -1.06 -5.53 -15.33
N PRO A 232 -0.57 -4.84 -16.38
CA PRO A 232 0.87 -4.56 -16.53
C PRO A 232 1.46 -3.74 -15.37
N TYR A 233 0.63 -2.97 -14.68
CA TYR A 233 1.01 -2.09 -13.56
C TYR A 233 0.72 -2.70 -12.19
N SER A 234 0.14 -3.90 -12.12
CA SER A 234 -0.36 -4.52 -10.88
C SER A 234 0.71 -4.69 -9.79
N GLN A 235 2.00 -4.77 -10.16
CA GLN A 235 3.11 -4.82 -9.20
C GLN A 235 3.34 -3.47 -8.50
N ASN A 236 3.00 -2.36 -9.15
CA ASN A 236 3.14 -1.01 -8.62
C ASN A 236 1.83 -0.46 -8.04
N LEU A 237 0.73 -1.20 -8.23
CA LEU A 237 -0.58 -0.85 -7.69
C LEU A 237 -0.82 -1.59 -6.38
N THR A 238 -1.45 -0.91 -5.45
CA THR A 238 -1.92 -1.48 -4.19
C THR A 238 -3.42 -1.22 -4.04
N PRO A 239 -4.12 -1.92 -3.18
CA PRO A 239 -5.45 -1.49 -2.79
C PRO A 239 -5.46 -0.05 -2.27
N THR A 240 -6.60 0.59 -2.35
CA THR A 240 -6.84 1.92 -1.75
C THR A 240 -6.75 1.81 -0.23
N TYR A 241 -5.93 2.66 0.40
CA TYR A 241 -5.85 2.75 1.85
C TYR A 241 -6.60 3.98 2.33
N ARG A 242 -7.43 3.78 3.34
CA ARG A 242 -8.20 4.86 3.96
C ARG A 242 -7.90 4.91 5.46
N ASN A 243 -7.42 6.04 5.89
CA ASN A 243 -7.25 6.37 7.31
C ASN A 243 -6.49 5.31 8.14
N VAL A 244 -5.34 4.84 7.64
CA VAL A 244 -4.50 3.92 8.41
C VAL A 244 -3.88 4.66 9.59
N CYS A 245 -4.37 4.41 10.81
CA CYS A 245 -3.95 5.07 12.06
C CYS A 245 -4.05 6.61 12.06
N ASN A 246 -4.91 7.22 11.27
CA ASN A 246 -4.93 8.67 11.03
C ASN A 246 -3.58 9.21 10.50
N LYS A 247 -2.76 8.36 9.87
CA LYS A 247 -1.42 8.70 9.42
C LYS A 247 -1.20 8.51 7.93
N LEU A 248 -1.95 7.60 7.27
CA LEU A 248 -1.74 7.26 5.89
C LEU A 248 -3.06 7.06 5.14
N ASP A 249 -3.16 7.72 3.99
CA ASP A 249 -4.14 7.44 2.95
C ASP A 249 -3.39 7.21 1.62
N VAL A 250 -3.85 6.22 0.85
CA VAL A 250 -3.38 6.01 -0.53
C VAL A 250 -4.60 5.96 -1.43
N LYS A 251 -4.73 6.93 -2.31
CA LYS A 251 -5.86 7.10 -3.22
C LYS A 251 -5.41 7.03 -4.67
N TYR A 252 -6.32 6.58 -5.52
CA TYR A 252 -6.10 6.49 -6.96
C TYR A 252 -7.04 7.39 -7.72
N PHE A 253 -6.53 7.94 -8.80
CA PHE A 253 -7.27 8.85 -9.65
C PHE A 253 -7.05 8.48 -11.12
N ILE A 254 -8.13 8.53 -11.88
CA ILE A 254 -8.07 8.59 -13.33
C ILE A 254 -8.00 10.07 -13.69
N ASN A 255 -7.01 10.44 -14.48
CA ASN A 255 -6.79 11.80 -14.93
C ASN A 255 -6.82 11.85 -16.46
N LEU A 256 -7.85 12.48 -17.02
CA LEU A 256 -7.93 12.78 -18.44
C LEU A 256 -7.21 14.08 -18.70
N VAL A 257 -6.26 14.08 -19.64
CA VAL A 257 -5.48 15.24 -20.04
C VAL A 257 -5.71 15.50 -21.52
N LEU A 258 -6.11 16.72 -21.85
CA LEU A 258 -6.23 17.20 -23.22
C LEU A 258 -5.16 18.27 -23.45
N VAL A 259 -4.51 18.22 -24.58
CA VAL A 259 -3.49 19.20 -24.97
C VAL A 259 -3.91 19.82 -26.30
N ASP A 260 -3.94 21.14 -26.37
CA ASP A 260 -4.25 21.86 -27.60
C ASP A 260 -3.00 22.19 -28.45
N GLU A 261 -3.18 22.79 -29.61
CA GLU A 261 -2.08 23.16 -30.51
C GLU A 261 -1.13 24.25 -29.90
N GLU A 262 -1.58 24.95 -28.87
CA GLU A 262 -0.78 25.95 -28.14
C GLU A 262 -0.09 25.34 -26.91
N ASP A 263 -0.11 24.00 -26.78
CA ASP A 263 0.42 23.23 -25.66
C ASP A 263 -0.23 23.55 -24.30
N ARG A 264 -1.43 24.14 -24.30
CA ARG A 264 -2.21 24.32 -23.08
C ARG A 264 -2.83 22.99 -22.68
N ARG A 265 -2.81 22.71 -21.38
CA ARG A 265 -3.29 21.45 -20.81
C ARG A 265 -4.59 21.65 -20.04
N TYR A 266 -5.58 20.86 -20.37
CA TYR A 266 -6.84 20.78 -19.68
C TYR A 266 -6.96 19.40 -19.07
N PHE A 267 -7.35 19.30 -17.80
CA PHE A 267 -7.39 18.02 -17.12
C PHE A 267 -8.64 17.90 -16.25
N LYS A 268 -9.13 16.68 -16.15
CA LYS A 268 -10.17 16.29 -15.19
C LYS A 268 -9.76 15.04 -14.47
N GLN A 269 -9.84 15.12 -13.16
CA GLN A 269 -9.44 14.06 -12.26
C GLN A 269 -10.65 13.44 -11.57
N GLN A 270 -10.70 12.11 -11.51
CA GLN A 270 -11.74 11.35 -10.83
C GLN A 270 -11.13 10.31 -9.91
N GLU A 271 -11.54 10.31 -8.64
CA GLU A 271 -11.14 9.26 -7.68
C GLU A 271 -11.77 7.93 -8.05
N ILE A 272 -10.96 6.87 -8.00
CA ILE A 272 -11.38 5.47 -8.12
C ILE A 272 -10.89 4.69 -6.91
N GLU A 273 -11.53 3.57 -6.63
CA GLU A 273 -11.10 2.64 -5.59
C GLU A 273 -10.47 1.41 -6.23
N LEU A 274 -9.29 1.02 -5.74
CA LEU A 274 -8.63 -0.21 -6.15
C LEU A 274 -8.72 -1.25 -5.03
N TYR A 275 -8.96 -2.51 -5.41
CA TYR A 275 -8.98 -3.64 -4.49
C TYR A 275 -8.23 -4.83 -5.10
N ARG A 276 -7.81 -5.79 -4.27
CA ARG A 276 -7.17 -7.02 -4.70
C ARG A 276 -8.19 -8.14 -4.76
N ASP A 277 -8.33 -8.77 -5.91
CA ASP A 277 -9.12 -9.99 -6.10
C ASP A 277 -8.24 -11.24 -5.91
N LYS A 278 -8.90 -12.39 -5.74
CA LYS A 278 -8.28 -13.72 -5.57
C LYS A 278 -7.33 -14.12 -6.70
N PHE A 279 -7.49 -13.52 -7.86
CA PHE A 279 -6.76 -13.86 -9.09
C PHE A 279 -5.62 -12.90 -9.45
N VAL A 280 -5.20 -12.03 -8.52
CA VAL A 280 -4.16 -11.01 -8.77
C VAL A 280 -2.98 -11.17 -7.84
#